data_c512c3516a4866afe707c6a326e6ccf4
#
_entry.id   c512c3516a4866afe707c6a326e6ccf4
#
_cell.length_a   1.000
_cell.length_b   1.000
_cell.length_c   1.000
_cell.angle_alpha   90.00
_cell.angle_beta   90.00
_cell.angle_gamma   90.00
#
_symmetry.space_group_name_H-M   'P 1'
#
loop_
_entity.id
_entity.type
_entity.pdbx_description
1 polymer ?
#
loop_
_entity_poly.entity_id
_entity_poly.type
_entity_poly.pdbx_seq_one_letter_code
_entity_poly.pdbx_strand_id
1 'polypeptide(L)'
;MVLTPDGEEFMDYARDILNRINKLEHSYRDGSHKKRKFGISVPRACYISAAFAEFSKNIGDGDVEIYYKETNSKKTIQKVLDNEYKLGIIRYSEAYDKHYKTMLEEKGLNCELVAEFSYVLIMSRDNPLASKETITYDDLSSYIEIAHADPYVPTLSMSKVFREELPDKIGQRIFVFERASQFDLLSENPKTFMWVSSASDKILDRYNLVQRVCEGNKKTYKDVLIYHKGYRLSKLDKDFITALCEARRKFLK
;
A
#
# COMPACT_ATOMS: atom_id res chain seq x y z
N MET A 1 -45.13 -1.59 -0.26
CA MET A 1 -44.59 -0.42 0.46
C MET A 1 -43.22 -0.17 -0.14
N VAL A 2 -43.02 0.99 -0.76
CA VAL A 2 -41.70 1.39 -1.36
C VAL A 2 -41.04 2.34 -0.38
N LEU A 3 -39.76 2.12 -0.10
CA LEU A 3 -38.99 2.99 0.79
C LEU A 3 -38.72 4.34 0.11
N THR A 4 -38.60 5.38 0.90
CA THR A 4 -38.04 6.66 0.43
C THR A 4 -36.50 6.53 0.27
N PRO A 5 -35.82 7.41 -0.46
CA PRO A 5 -34.35 7.39 -0.55
C PRO A 5 -33.64 7.37 0.82
N ASP A 6 -34.10 8.16 1.77
CA ASP A 6 -33.60 8.15 3.15
C ASP A 6 -33.90 6.83 3.88
N GLY A 7 -35.02 6.17 3.55
CA GLY A 7 -35.38 4.86 4.06
C GLY A 7 -34.49 3.74 3.51
N GLU A 8 -34.06 3.83 2.26
CA GLU A 8 -33.09 2.91 1.65
C GLU A 8 -31.71 3.05 2.31
N GLU A 9 -31.25 4.28 2.49
CA GLU A 9 -29.99 4.56 3.18
C GLU A 9 -30.00 4.05 4.62
N PHE A 10 -31.10 4.29 5.36
CA PHE A 10 -31.27 3.74 6.71
C PHE A 10 -31.24 2.20 6.73
N MET A 11 -31.88 1.55 5.76
CA MET A 11 -31.89 0.09 5.66
C MET A 11 -30.51 -0.49 5.40
N ASP A 12 -29.68 0.19 4.61
CA ASP A 12 -28.32 -0.25 4.35
C ASP A 12 -27.45 -0.15 5.61
N TYR A 13 -27.55 0.95 6.37
CA TYR A 13 -26.90 1.04 7.69
C TYR A 13 -27.41 -0.02 8.68
N ALA A 14 -28.73 -0.26 8.71
CA ALA A 14 -29.32 -1.27 9.58
C ALA A 14 -28.84 -2.69 9.24
N ARG A 15 -28.74 -3.02 7.95
CA ARG A 15 -28.18 -4.31 7.50
C ARG A 15 -26.71 -4.47 7.91
N ASP A 16 -25.91 -3.43 7.78
CA ASP A 16 -24.50 -3.45 8.18
C ASP A 16 -24.36 -3.70 9.70
N ILE A 17 -25.18 -3.03 10.52
CA ILE A 17 -25.21 -3.24 11.97
C ILE A 17 -25.61 -4.68 12.30
N LEU A 18 -26.67 -5.20 11.70
CA LEU A 18 -27.12 -6.57 11.90
C LEU A 18 -26.07 -7.60 11.47
N ASN A 19 -25.41 -7.39 10.35
CA ASN A 19 -24.31 -8.24 9.89
C ASN A 19 -23.12 -8.25 10.88
N ARG A 20 -22.81 -7.10 11.49
CA ARG A 20 -21.75 -7.00 12.53
C ARG A 20 -22.16 -7.72 13.80
N ILE A 21 -23.43 -7.62 14.22
CA ILE A 21 -24.00 -8.34 15.38
C ILE A 21 -23.97 -9.85 15.13
N ASN A 22 -24.46 -10.32 13.98
CA ASN A 22 -24.46 -11.74 13.63
C ASN A 22 -23.03 -12.32 13.59
N LYS A 23 -22.06 -11.60 13.02
CA LYS A 23 -20.64 -12.00 13.06
C LYS A 23 -20.12 -12.11 14.49
N LEU A 24 -20.51 -11.20 15.36
CA LEU A 24 -20.15 -11.24 16.78
C LEU A 24 -20.76 -12.48 17.47
N GLU A 25 -22.06 -12.71 17.30
CA GLU A 25 -22.75 -13.86 17.89
C GLU A 25 -22.16 -15.20 17.41
N HIS A 26 -21.91 -15.36 16.11
CA HIS A 26 -21.24 -16.55 15.59
C HIS A 26 -19.84 -16.75 16.20
N SER A 27 -19.08 -15.68 16.40
CA SER A 27 -17.74 -15.77 16.98
C SER A 27 -17.72 -16.16 18.46
N TYR A 28 -18.86 -16.01 19.17
CA TYR A 28 -19.01 -16.36 20.57
C TYR A 28 -19.77 -17.68 20.80
N ARG A 29 -20.66 -18.10 19.88
CA ARG A 29 -21.44 -19.33 20.01
C ARG A 29 -20.61 -20.59 19.79
N ASP A 30 -19.60 -20.55 18.93
CA ASP A 30 -18.89 -21.76 18.49
C ASP A 30 -17.89 -22.32 19.52
N GLY A 31 -17.77 -21.77 20.75
CA GLY A 31 -16.93 -22.35 21.81
C GLY A 31 -15.51 -22.81 21.38
N SER A 32 -15.22 -22.64 20.08
CA SER A 32 -13.97 -23.02 19.47
C SER A 32 -12.88 -22.09 19.98
N HIS A 33 -11.74 -22.64 20.31
CA HIS A 33 -10.51 -21.94 20.66
C HIS A 33 -10.39 -20.67 19.83
N LYS A 34 -10.35 -19.50 20.50
CA LYS A 34 -10.27 -18.19 19.83
C LYS A 34 -9.10 -18.22 18.85
N LYS A 35 -9.39 -18.45 17.57
CA LYS A 35 -8.38 -18.34 16.51
C LYS A 35 -7.66 -17.01 16.65
N ARG A 36 -6.36 -17.06 16.70
CA ARG A 36 -5.57 -15.83 16.66
C ARG A 36 -5.81 -15.17 15.31
N LYS A 37 -6.06 -13.86 15.30
CA LYS A 37 -6.29 -13.12 14.07
C LYS A 37 -5.25 -12.03 13.92
N PHE A 38 -4.68 -11.95 12.72
CA PHE A 38 -3.83 -10.85 12.30
C PHE A 38 -4.35 -10.30 10.98
N GLY A 39 -4.44 -8.98 10.87
CA GLY A 39 -4.91 -8.34 9.64
C GLY A 39 -4.23 -7.00 9.43
N ILE A 40 -3.70 -6.80 8.21
CA ILE A 40 -3.05 -5.56 7.83
C ILE A 40 -3.40 -5.16 6.40
N SER A 41 -3.63 -3.86 6.22
CA SER A 41 -3.80 -3.22 4.91
C SER A 41 -2.58 -2.35 4.60
N VAL A 42 -1.97 -2.50 3.42
CA VAL A 42 -0.66 -1.92 3.09
C VAL A 42 -0.62 -1.34 1.67
N PRO A 43 0.31 -0.41 1.38
CA PRO A 43 0.58 -0.01 0.01
C PRO A 43 1.28 -1.13 -0.77
N ARG A 44 1.22 -1.06 -2.10
CA ARG A 44 1.91 -2.00 -3.00
C ARG A 44 3.41 -1.75 -2.95
N ALA A 45 4.13 -2.55 -2.17
CA ALA A 45 5.56 -2.37 -1.92
C ALA A 45 6.31 -3.69 -1.77
N CYS A 46 7.44 -3.83 -2.49
CA CYS A 46 8.23 -5.06 -2.47
C CYS A 46 8.79 -5.36 -1.09
N TYR A 47 9.29 -4.38 -0.35
CA TYR A 47 9.87 -4.60 0.97
C TYR A 47 8.82 -5.00 2.01
N ILE A 48 7.58 -4.46 1.92
CA ILE A 48 6.48 -4.82 2.83
C ILE A 48 6.03 -6.27 2.56
N SER A 49 5.89 -6.64 1.28
CA SER A 49 5.53 -8.03 0.95
C SER A 49 6.64 -9.03 1.33
N ALA A 50 7.92 -8.62 1.24
CA ALA A 50 9.04 -9.44 1.72
C ALA A 50 9.02 -9.59 3.25
N ALA A 51 8.73 -8.51 3.98
CA ALA A 51 8.52 -8.55 5.43
C ALA A 51 7.39 -9.50 5.82
N PHE A 52 6.27 -9.42 5.09
CA PHE A 52 5.13 -10.30 5.34
C PHE A 52 5.45 -11.77 5.04
N ALA A 53 6.19 -12.05 3.97
CA ALA A 53 6.65 -13.40 3.66
C ALA A 53 7.58 -13.96 4.76
N GLU A 54 8.46 -13.14 5.34
CA GLU A 54 9.32 -13.54 6.45
C GLU A 54 8.52 -13.76 7.74
N PHE A 55 7.63 -12.83 8.08
CA PHE A 55 6.69 -12.97 9.19
C PHE A 55 5.89 -14.27 9.10
N SER A 56 5.41 -14.64 7.91
CA SER A 56 4.59 -15.84 7.70
C SER A 56 5.28 -17.15 8.05
N LYS A 57 6.61 -17.20 8.07
CA LYS A 57 7.38 -18.39 8.46
C LYS A 57 7.38 -18.63 9.98
N ASN A 58 7.09 -17.60 10.76
CA ASN A 58 7.24 -17.59 12.22
C ASN A 58 5.91 -17.41 12.97
N ILE A 59 4.79 -17.78 12.35
CA ILE A 59 3.44 -17.59 12.91
C ILE A 59 3.24 -18.43 14.20
N GLY A 60 4.00 -19.53 14.34
CA GLY A 60 3.89 -20.48 15.44
C GLY A 60 2.67 -21.39 15.31
N ASP A 61 2.56 -22.36 16.24
CA ASP A 61 1.52 -23.38 16.25
C ASP A 61 0.16 -22.83 16.69
N GLY A 62 -0.90 -23.56 16.32
CA GLY A 62 -2.28 -23.31 16.68
C GLY A 62 -3.06 -22.55 15.60
N ASP A 63 -4.37 -22.45 15.79
CA ASP A 63 -5.29 -21.85 14.84
C ASP A 63 -5.03 -20.35 14.70
N VAL A 64 -4.77 -19.91 13.45
CA VAL A 64 -4.55 -18.51 13.11
C VAL A 64 -5.20 -18.18 11.78
N GLU A 65 -5.78 -17.00 11.69
CA GLU A 65 -6.28 -16.41 10.44
C GLU A 65 -5.51 -15.13 10.15
N ILE A 66 -4.94 -15.03 8.94
CA ILE A 66 -4.10 -13.91 8.54
C ILE A 66 -4.64 -13.28 7.28
N TYR A 67 -4.83 -11.97 7.33
CA TYR A 67 -5.35 -11.16 6.22
C TYR A 67 -4.31 -10.11 5.82
N TYR A 68 -3.85 -10.17 4.58
CA TYR A 68 -2.92 -9.20 3.99
C TYR A 68 -3.56 -8.57 2.76
N LYS A 69 -3.78 -7.26 2.80
CA LYS A 69 -4.46 -6.53 1.72
C LYS A 69 -3.57 -5.40 1.19
N GLU A 70 -3.19 -5.49 -0.08
CA GLU A 70 -2.55 -4.38 -0.78
C GLU A 70 -3.60 -3.44 -1.35
N THR A 71 -3.51 -2.14 -1.05
CA THR A 71 -4.44 -1.12 -1.55
C THR A 71 -3.85 0.29 -1.37
N ASN A 72 -4.63 1.34 -1.68
CA ASN A 72 -4.22 2.72 -1.51
C ASN A 72 -4.43 3.24 -0.07
N SER A 73 -3.85 4.41 0.23
CA SER A 73 -3.90 5.03 1.55
C SER A 73 -5.34 5.35 2.00
N LYS A 74 -6.24 5.79 1.10
CA LYS A 74 -7.65 6.07 1.44
C LYS A 74 -8.36 4.83 1.95
N LYS A 75 -8.28 3.73 1.19
CA LYS A 75 -8.92 2.46 1.56
C LYS A 75 -8.29 1.86 2.81
N THR A 76 -6.97 1.98 2.99
CA THR A 76 -6.28 1.53 4.21
C THR A 76 -6.78 2.27 5.45
N ILE A 77 -6.86 3.62 5.40
CA ILE A 77 -7.38 4.42 6.51
C ILE A 77 -8.81 4.01 6.85
N GLN A 78 -9.68 3.89 5.83
CA GLN A 78 -11.07 3.48 6.05
C GLN A 78 -11.17 2.10 6.71
N LYS A 79 -10.41 1.12 6.23
CA LYS A 79 -10.40 -0.25 6.81
C LYS A 79 -9.93 -0.29 8.26
N VAL A 80 -9.00 0.57 8.64
CA VAL A 80 -8.57 0.70 10.05
C VAL A 80 -9.67 1.36 10.89
N LEU A 81 -10.29 2.43 10.39
CA LEU A 81 -11.39 3.11 11.08
C LEU A 81 -12.60 2.19 11.30
N ASP A 82 -12.93 1.37 10.30
CA ASP A 82 -14.03 0.40 10.37
C ASP A 82 -13.68 -0.84 11.21
N ASN A 83 -12.48 -0.89 11.79
CA ASN A 83 -11.96 -2.06 12.51
C ASN A 83 -11.91 -3.35 11.69
N GLU A 84 -11.98 -3.28 10.35
CA GLU A 84 -11.80 -4.44 9.46
C GLU A 84 -10.37 -4.98 9.57
N TYR A 85 -9.39 -4.06 9.63
CA TYR A 85 -7.98 -4.36 9.95
C TYR A 85 -7.53 -3.58 11.17
N LYS A 86 -6.70 -4.19 12.01
CA LYS A 86 -6.17 -3.53 13.20
C LYS A 86 -4.97 -2.65 12.90
N LEU A 87 -4.19 -3.01 11.88
CA LEU A 87 -3.03 -2.28 11.40
C LEU A 87 -3.23 -1.83 9.96
N GLY A 88 -2.66 -0.68 9.63
CA GLY A 88 -2.53 -0.21 8.26
C GLY A 88 -1.17 0.42 8.02
N ILE A 89 -0.64 0.32 6.81
CA ILE A 89 0.49 1.14 6.37
C ILE A 89 -0.03 2.01 5.23
N ILE A 90 0.17 3.31 5.35
CA ILE A 90 -0.18 4.28 4.32
C ILE A 90 1.07 4.88 3.71
N ARG A 91 1.01 5.20 2.42
CA ARG A 91 2.09 5.86 1.68
C ARG A 91 1.63 7.20 1.16
N TYR A 92 2.46 8.21 1.32
CA TYR A 92 2.23 9.55 0.77
C TYR A 92 3.55 10.29 0.54
N SER A 93 3.54 11.28 -0.35
CA SER A 93 4.67 12.19 -0.53
C SER A 93 4.84 13.08 0.70
N GLU A 94 6.09 13.30 1.11
CA GLU A 94 6.43 14.16 2.26
C GLU A 94 5.81 15.56 2.18
N ALA A 95 5.60 16.08 0.96
CA ALA A 95 4.91 17.35 0.74
C ALA A 95 3.51 17.42 1.38
N TYR A 96 2.88 16.27 1.60
CA TYR A 96 1.55 16.16 2.20
C TYR A 96 1.56 15.73 3.68
N ASP A 97 2.71 15.67 4.32
CA ASP A 97 2.87 15.16 5.70
C ASP A 97 1.91 15.84 6.69
N LYS A 98 1.77 17.17 6.59
CA LYS A 98 0.85 17.95 7.44
C LYS A 98 -0.62 17.53 7.22
N HIS A 99 -1.06 17.36 5.99
CA HIS A 99 -2.45 16.95 5.67
C HIS A 99 -2.79 15.58 6.28
N TYR A 100 -1.85 14.64 6.17
CA TYR A 100 -2.06 13.30 6.73
C TYR A 100 -2.03 13.30 8.25
N LYS A 101 -1.05 13.95 8.87
CA LYS A 101 -0.93 14.02 10.34
C LYS A 101 -2.17 14.64 10.98
N THR A 102 -2.63 15.78 10.48
CA THR A 102 -3.84 16.44 10.99
C THR A 102 -5.06 15.51 10.89
N MET A 103 -5.29 14.92 9.71
CA MET A 103 -6.44 14.03 9.51
C MET A 103 -6.37 12.77 10.38
N LEU A 104 -5.18 12.16 10.54
CA LEU A 104 -5.01 10.96 11.38
C LEU A 104 -5.27 11.26 12.86
N GLU A 105 -4.80 12.42 13.32
CA GLU A 105 -5.02 12.88 14.70
C GLU A 105 -6.49 13.14 14.99
N GLU A 106 -7.20 13.85 14.10
CA GLU A 106 -8.64 14.10 14.19
C GLU A 106 -9.45 12.80 14.22
N LYS A 107 -8.99 11.77 13.51
CA LYS A 107 -9.64 10.44 13.47
C LYS A 107 -9.21 9.52 14.61
N GLY A 108 -8.41 9.97 15.57
CA GLY A 108 -8.00 9.18 16.73
C GLY A 108 -7.06 8.01 16.37
N LEU A 109 -6.28 8.15 15.31
CA LEU A 109 -5.29 7.15 14.90
C LEU A 109 -3.89 7.54 15.41
N ASN A 110 -3.13 6.54 15.85
CA ASN A 110 -1.69 6.65 16.02
C ASN A 110 -1.03 6.59 14.64
N CYS A 111 0.12 7.25 14.50
CA CYS A 111 0.94 7.19 13.30
C CYS A 111 2.42 7.07 13.68
N GLU A 112 3.10 6.05 13.14
CA GLU A 112 4.52 5.79 13.38
C GLU A 112 5.25 5.70 12.04
N LEU A 113 6.34 6.44 11.88
CA LEU A 113 7.14 6.41 10.67
C LEU A 113 7.80 5.04 10.49
N VAL A 114 7.46 4.36 9.41
CA VAL A 114 8.07 3.09 9.01
C VAL A 114 9.31 3.34 8.15
N ALA A 115 9.16 4.11 7.08
CA ALA A 115 10.23 4.39 6.13
C ALA A 115 10.06 5.75 5.48
N GLU A 116 11.19 6.33 5.08
CA GLU A 116 11.29 7.50 4.21
C GLU A 116 12.25 7.17 3.08
N PHE A 117 11.87 7.44 1.84
CA PHE A 117 12.63 7.05 0.66
C PHE A 117 12.21 7.84 -0.58
N SER A 118 13.08 7.85 -1.59
CA SER A 118 12.73 8.30 -2.94
C SER A 118 12.41 7.11 -3.83
N TYR A 119 11.48 7.30 -4.78
CA TYR A 119 11.23 6.29 -5.80
C TYR A 119 12.41 6.13 -6.74
N VAL A 120 12.60 4.89 -7.18
CA VAL A 120 13.47 4.51 -8.30
C VAL A 120 12.62 4.06 -9.48
N LEU A 121 13.20 4.09 -10.66
CA LEU A 121 12.64 3.50 -11.85
C LEU A 121 12.87 1.99 -11.83
N ILE A 122 11.85 1.22 -12.19
CA ILE A 122 11.98 -0.21 -12.52
C ILE A 122 11.53 -0.42 -13.96
N MET A 123 12.28 -1.25 -14.70
CA MET A 123 12.05 -1.54 -16.12
C MET A 123 12.67 -2.87 -16.51
N SER A 124 12.35 -3.41 -17.68
CA SER A 124 13.04 -4.57 -18.25
C SER A 124 14.54 -4.29 -18.39
N ARG A 125 15.37 -5.31 -18.25
CA ARG A 125 16.80 -5.23 -18.61
C ARG A 125 17.01 -4.97 -20.09
N ASP A 126 16.02 -5.30 -20.92
CA ASP A 126 16.02 -5.07 -22.36
C ASP A 126 15.54 -3.64 -22.74
N ASN A 127 15.14 -2.83 -21.77
CA ASN A 127 14.79 -1.43 -21.98
C ASN A 127 16.08 -0.64 -22.33
N PRO A 128 16.10 0.17 -23.41
CA PRO A 128 17.28 0.97 -23.76
C PRO A 128 17.78 1.89 -22.64
N LEU A 129 16.90 2.35 -21.75
CA LEU A 129 17.29 3.16 -20.59
C LEU A 129 18.06 2.35 -19.53
N ALA A 130 17.96 1.02 -19.54
CA ALA A 130 18.64 0.18 -18.55
C ALA A 130 20.15 0.31 -18.60
N SER A 131 20.73 0.51 -19.80
CA SER A 131 22.16 0.67 -20.05
C SER A 131 22.63 2.12 -20.09
N LYS A 132 21.71 3.11 -20.02
CA LYS A 132 22.06 4.52 -20.06
C LYS A 132 22.78 4.93 -18.78
N GLU A 133 23.87 5.71 -18.87
CA GLU A 133 24.63 6.14 -17.70
C GLU A 133 23.78 6.97 -16.74
N THR A 134 23.07 7.97 -17.26
CA THR A 134 22.20 8.88 -16.51
C THR A 134 20.83 8.94 -17.16
N ILE A 135 19.77 8.73 -16.39
CA ILE A 135 18.37 8.82 -16.84
C ILE A 135 17.78 10.11 -16.29
N THR A 136 17.17 10.91 -17.16
CA THR A 136 16.47 12.17 -16.82
C THR A 136 14.97 12.05 -17.06
N TYR A 137 14.18 13.01 -16.58
CA TYR A 137 12.73 13.06 -16.87
C TYR A 137 12.42 13.20 -18.36
N ASP A 138 13.26 13.87 -19.13
CA ASP A 138 13.04 14.05 -20.57
C ASP A 138 13.21 12.73 -21.33
N ASP A 139 14.10 11.85 -20.87
CA ASP A 139 14.28 10.52 -21.44
C ASP A 139 13.02 9.66 -21.30
N LEU A 140 12.26 9.85 -20.23
CA LEU A 140 11.05 9.07 -19.94
C LEU A 140 9.89 9.43 -20.87
N SER A 141 9.91 10.60 -21.53
CA SER A 141 8.81 11.09 -22.37
C SER A 141 8.48 10.17 -23.55
N SER A 142 9.44 9.38 -24.03
CA SER A 142 9.29 8.44 -25.13
C SER A 142 8.88 7.02 -24.70
N TYR A 143 8.64 6.80 -23.41
CA TYR A 143 8.29 5.52 -22.83
C TYR A 143 6.90 5.53 -22.21
N ILE A 144 6.39 4.36 -21.91
CA ILE A 144 5.08 4.15 -21.30
C ILE A 144 5.24 4.01 -19.79
N GLU A 145 4.64 4.89 -19.03
CA GLU A 145 4.60 4.76 -17.58
C GLU A 145 3.53 3.77 -17.13
N ILE A 146 3.90 2.78 -16.33
CA ILE A 146 2.94 1.99 -15.57
C ILE A 146 2.70 2.71 -14.24
N ALA A 147 1.45 3.04 -13.94
CA ALA A 147 1.08 3.79 -12.76
C ALA A 147 -0.12 3.17 -12.03
N HIS A 148 -0.26 3.48 -10.74
CA HIS A 148 -1.48 3.16 -10.01
C HIS A 148 -2.52 4.26 -10.17
N ALA A 149 -3.77 3.86 -10.45
CA ALA A 149 -4.86 4.78 -10.81
C ALA A 149 -5.53 5.45 -9.60
N ASP A 150 -5.06 5.20 -8.40
CA ASP A 150 -5.76 5.53 -7.16
C ASP A 150 -4.92 6.36 -6.15
N PRO A 151 -4.24 7.46 -6.58
CA PRO A 151 -3.57 8.36 -5.65
C PRO A 151 -4.59 9.06 -4.75
N TYR A 152 -4.21 9.33 -3.51
CA TYR A 152 -5.07 9.99 -2.53
C TYR A 152 -4.29 10.92 -1.62
N VAL A 153 -4.81 12.11 -1.42
CA VAL A 153 -4.36 13.06 -0.39
C VAL A 153 -5.59 13.62 0.32
N PRO A 154 -5.63 13.61 1.67
CA PRO A 154 -6.72 14.21 2.42
C PRO A 154 -6.95 15.67 2.02
N THR A 155 -8.22 16.08 1.93
CA THR A 155 -8.63 17.45 1.62
C THR A 155 -8.32 17.96 0.20
N LEU A 156 -7.62 17.19 -0.64
CA LEU A 156 -7.36 17.55 -2.02
C LEU A 156 -8.26 16.80 -2.99
N SER A 157 -8.65 17.48 -4.07
CA SER A 157 -9.39 16.82 -5.15
C SER A 157 -8.50 15.83 -5.91
N MET A 158 -9.10 14.75 -6.40
CA MET A 158 -8.42 13.73 -7.21
C MET A 158 -7.65 14.37 -8.37
N SER A 159 -8.28 15.32 -9.11
CA SER A 159 -7.67 16.00 -10.26
C SER A 159 -6.41 16.80 -9.88
N LYS A 160 -6.39 17.40 -8.69
CA LYS A 160 -5.21 18.12 -8.19
C LYS A 160 -4.08 17.14 -7.87
N VAL A 161 -4.40 16.04 -7.16
CA VAL A 161 -3.42 15.00 -6.80
C VAL A 161 -2.85 14.34 -8.06
N PHE A 162 -3.70 14.00 -9.04
CA PHE A 162 -3.23 13.44 -10.31
C PHE A 162 -2.24 14.36 -11.03
N ARG A 163 -2.53 15.65 -11.11
CA ARG A 163 -1.65 16.63 -11.76
C ARG A 163 -0.27 16.75 -11.07
N GLU A 164 -0.25 16.64 -9.75
CA GLU A 164 0.99 16.76 -8.98
C GLU A 164 1.79 15.44 -8.94
N GLU A 165 1.12 14.29 -8.89
CA GLU A 165 1.76 12.98 -8.81
C GLU A 165 2.14 12.40 -10.18
N LEU A 166 1.37 12.69 -11.22
CA LEU A 166 1.54 12.18 -12.57
C LEU A 166 1.79 13.36 -13.55
N PRO A 167 3.02 13.86 -13.67
CA PRO A 167 3.34 15.03 -14.47
C PRO A 167 3.00 14.83 -15.97
N ASP A 168 2.53 15.90 -16.62
CA ASP A 168 2.05 15.91 -18.02
C ASP A 168 3.13 15.57 -19.06
N LYS A 169 4.42 15.59 -18.69
CA LYS A 169 5.54 15.27 -19.59
C LYS A 169 5.52 13.86 -20.16
N ILE A 170 4.82 12.93 -19.52
CA ILE A 170 4.72 11.52 -19.94
C ILE A 170 3.40 11.35 -20.68
N GLY A 171 3.48 11.20 -21.99
CA GLY A 171 2.30 11.15 -22.86
C GLY A 171 1.53 9.83 -22.84
N GLN A 172 2.16 8.73 -22.44
CA GLN A 172 1.53 7.39 -22.45
C GLN A 172 1.59 6.74 -21.06
N ARG A 173 0.44 6.25 -20.58
CA ARG A 173 0.31 5.57 -19.30
C ARG A 173 -0.57 4.34 -19.39
N ILE A 174 -0.18 3.29 -18.66
CA ILE A 174 -0.99 2.11 -18.37
C ILE A 174 -1.31 2.14 -16.89
N PHE A 175 -2.59 2.23 -16.54
CA PHE A 175 -3.02 2.20 -15.16
C PHE A 175 -3.30 0.78 -14.70
N VAL A 176 -2.63 0.36 -13.62
CA VAL A 176 -2.79 -0.95 -13.00
C VAL A 176 -3.32 -0.82 -11.59
N PHE A 177 -4.12 -1.79 -11.16
CA PHE A 177 -4.69 -1.83 -9.81
C PHE A 177 -4.03 -2.90 -8.96
N GLU A 178 -3.57 -3.99 -9.57
CA GLU A 178 -2.97 -5.13 -8.90
C GLU A 178 -1.44 -5.17 -9.11
N ARG A 179 -0.70 -5.49 -8.04
CA ARG A 179 0.77 -5.51 -8.11
C ARG A 179 1.33 -6.62 -9.01
N ALA A 180 0.67 -7.75 -9.10
CA ALA A 180 1.14 -8.86 -9.92
C ALA A 180 1.28 -8.46 -11.40
N SER A 181 0.24 -7.84 -11.97
CA SER A 181 0.20 -7.43 -13.39
C SER A 181 1.32 -6.47 -13.79
N GLN A 182 1.83 -5.66 -12.84
CA GLN A 182 2.90 -4.70 -13.16
C GLN A 182 4.21 -5.40 -13.55
N PHE A 183 4.52 -6.54 -12.95
CA PHE A 183 5.77 -7.25 -13.23
C PHE A 183 5.74 -7.92 -14.60
N ASP A 184 4.61 -8.50 -14.98
CA ASP A 184 4.42 -9.09 -16.30
C ASP A 184 4.51 -8.02 -17.40
N LEU A 185 3.83 -6.87 -17.20
CA LEU A 185 3.90 -5.74 -18.14
C LEU A 185 5.31 -5.18 -18.30
N LEU A 186 6.06 -5.03 -17.19
CA LEU A 186 7.43 -4.54 -17.22
C LEU A 186 8.38 -5.54 -17.88
N SER A 187 8.19 -6.84 -17.66
CA SER A 187 9.01 -7.91 -18.22
C SER A 187 8.81 -8.06 -19.71
N GLU A 188 7.56 -8.08 -20.16
CA GLU A 188 7.19 -8.39 -21.55
C GLU A 188 7.25 -7.16 -22.48
N ASN A 189 7.18 -5.93 -21.96
CA ASN A 189 7.22 -4.72 -22.77
C ASN A 189 8.41 -3.82 -22.41
N PRO A 190 9.53 -3.91 -23.16
CA PRO A 190 10.73 -3.10 -22.90
C PRO A 190 10.53 -1.59 -23.04
N LYS A 191 9.41 -1.12 -23.57
CA LYS A 191 9.08 0.32 -23.63
C LYS A 191 8.42 0.84 -22.35
N THR A 192 8.24 0.00 -21.34
CA THR A 192 7.57 0.39 -20.10
C THR A 192 8.56 0.66 -18.97
N PHE A 193 8.16 1.52 -18.06
CA PHE A 193 8.82 1.75 -16.78
C PHE A 193 7.79 2.06 -15.70
N MET A 194 8.20 1.96 -14.43
CA MET A 194 7.36 2.30 -13.29
C MET A 194 8.19 2.94 -12.18
N TRP A 195 7.61 3.89 -11.44
CA TRP A 195 8.16 4.43 -10.22
C TRP A 195 7.79 3.54 -9.03
N VAL A 196 8.79 3.05 -8.30
CA VAL A 196 8.59 2.14 -7.16
C VAL A 196 9.53 2.48 -6.00
N SER A 197 9.18 2.05 -4.78
CA SER A 197 10.17 1.86 -3.73
C SER A 197 11.11 0.72 -4.12
N SER A 198 12.38 0.79 -3.70
CA SER A 198 13.40 -0.20 -4.07
C SER A 198 12.89 -1.65 -3.97
N ALA A 199 13.20 -2.46 -4.96
CA ALA A 199 12.86 -3.88 -5.05
C ALA A 199 14.08 -4.73 -4.68
N SER A 200 13.85 -5.99 -4.31
CA SER A 200 14.93 -6.94 -4.04
C SER A 200 15.52 -7.52 -5.33
N ASP A 201 16.81 -7.83 -5.31
CA ASP A 201 17.48 -8.51 -6.43
C ASP A 201 16.74 -9.78 -6.83
N LYS A 202 16.20 -10.53 -5.87
CA LYS A 202 15.40 -11.74 -6.12
C LYS A 202 14.16 -11.47 -6.99
N ILE A 203 13.51 -10.32 -6.84
CA ILE A 203 12.36 -9.94 -7.68
C ILE A 203 12.86 -9.46 -9.03
N LEU A 204 13.90 -8.62 -9.05
CA LEU A 204 14.51 -8.12 -10.27
C LEU A 204 14.98 -9.26 -11.18
N ASP A 205 15.68 -10.25 -10.62
CA ASP A 205 16.17 -11.41 -11.38
C ASP A 205 15.02 -12.30 -11.89
N ARG A 206 14.00 -12.52 -11.05
CA ARG A 206 12.84 -13.36 -11.41
C ARG A 206 12.12 -12.86 -12.66
N TYR A 207 12.01 -11.55 -12.81
CA TYR A 207 11.24 -10.90 -13.88
C TYR A 207 12.12 -10.24 -14.95
N ASN A 208 13.43 -10.51 -14.96
CA ASN A 208 14.40 -9.88 -15.86
C ASN A 208 14.35 -8.35 -15.82
N LEU A 209 14.26 -7.77 -14.61
CA LEU A 209 14.13 -6.34 -14.40
C LEU A 209 15.42 -5.73 -13.85
N VAL A 210 15.52 -4.41 -13.98
CA VAL A 210 16.56 -3.58 -13.37
C VAL A 210 15.93 -2.36 -12.73
N GLN A 211 16.55 -1.88 -11.66
CA GLN A 211 16.16 -0.61 -11.04
C GLN A 211 17.27 0.46 -11.29
N ARG A 212 16.82 1.67 -11.60
CA ARG A 212 17.67 2.80 -11.93
C ARG A 212 17.20 4.07 -11.21
N VAL A 213 18.13 4.93 -10.84
CA VAL A 213 17.82 6.26 -10.32
C VAL A 213 17.56 7.19 -11.50
N CYS A 214 16.55 8.07 -11.35
CA CYS A 214 16.32 9.16 -12.27
C CYS A 214 16.93 10.44 -11.71
N GLU A 215 17.80 11.09 -12.46
CA GLU A 215 18.39 12.35 -12.07
C GLU A 215 17.31 13.45 -11.95
N GLY A 216 17.42 14.25 -10.91
CA GLY A 216 16.43 15.30 -10.63
C GLY A 216 15.17 14.82 -9.90
N ASN A 217 15.02 13.52 -9.62
CA ASN A 217 13.94 13.06 -8.73
C ASN A 217 14.25 13.44 -7.28
N LYS A 218 13.56 14.49 -6.80
CA LYS A 218 13.68 15.02 -5.42
C LYS A 218 12.48 14.66 -4.55
N LYS A 219 11.49 13.91 -5.10
CA LYS A 219 10.31 13.55 -4.32
C LYS A 219 10.64 12.50 -3.28
N THR A 220 10.32 12.78 -2.04
CA THR A 220 10.43 11.87 -0.91
C THR A 220 9.04 11.36 -0.52
N TYR A 221 8.96 10.08 -0.23
CA TYR A 221 7.74 9.40 0.21
C TYR A 221 7.93 8.84 1.62
N LYS A 222 6.84 8.81 2.37
CA LYS A 222 6.77 8.22 3.70
C LYS A 222 5.80 7.04 3.70
N ASP A 223 6.25 5.94 4.30
CA ASP A 223 5.38 4.84 4.74
C ASP A 223 5.17 4.99 6.25
N VAL A 224 3.91 5.03 6.66
CA VAL A 224 3.51 5.28 8.04
C VAL A 224 2.57 4.19 8.51
N LEU A 225 2.90 3.53 9.62
CA LEU A 225 2.03 2.59 10.31
C LEU A 225 0.93 3.34 11.03
N ILE A 226 -0.31 2.91 10.87
CA ILE A 226 -1.48 3.49 11.51
C ILE A 226 -2.30 2.42 12.25
N TYR A 227 -2.85 2.80 13.40
CA TYR A 227 -3.77 1.98 14.21
C TYR A 227 -4.52 2.87 15.21
N HIS A 228 -5.65 2.41 15.77
CA HIS A 228 -6.42 3.18 16.75
C HIS A 228 -5.61 3.51 18.02
N LYS A 229 -5.74 4.72 18.57
CA LYS A 229 -5.04 5.18 19.78
C LYS A 229 -5.25 4.27 21.00
N GLY A 230 -6.39 3.64 21.12
CA GLY A 230 -6.70 2.68 22.21
C GLY A 230 -6.27 1.23 21.92
N TYR A 231 -5.74 0.93 20.75
CA TYR A 231 -5.38 -0.44 20.39
C TYR A 231 -4.05 -0.85 21.00
N ARG A 232 -4.05 -2.01 21.67
CA ARG A 232 -2.83 -2.64 22.20
C ARG A 232 -2.32 -3.67 21.21
N LEU A 233 -1.12 -3.47 20.69
CA LEU A 233 -0.46 -4.35 19.75
C LEU A 233 -0.34 -5.78 20.33
N SER A 234 -0.89 -6.76 19.61
CA SER A 234 -0.76 -8.17 19.90
C SER A 234 0.68 -8.68 19.65
N LYS A 235 0.96 -9.92 20.01
CA LYS A 235 2.24 -10.54 19.68
C LYS A 235 2.46 -10.61 18.17
N LEU A 236 1.45 -11.03 17.39
CA LEU A 236 1.55 -11.10 15.92
C LEU A 236 1.80 -9.72 15.28
N ASP A 237 1.20 -8.66 15.82
CA ASP A 237 1.45 -7.30 15.34
C ASP A 237 2.92 -6.91 15.53
N LYS A 238 3.47 -7.18 16.71
CA LYS A 238 4.87 -6.88 17.06
C LYS A 238 5.85 -7.70 16.23
N ASP A 239 5.56 -8.99 16.03
CA ASP A 239 6.37 -9.89 15.20
C ASP A 239 6.41 -9.39 13.73
N PHE A 240 5.26 -8.96 13.19
CA PHE A 240 5.21 -8.35 11.86
C PHE A 240 5.98 -7.03 11.80
N ILE A 241 5.82 -6.13 12.78
CA ILE A 241 6.54 -4.85 12.84
C ILE A 241 8.06 -5.09 12.89
N THR A 242 8.51 -6.10 13.61
CA THR A 242 9.93 -6.49 13.65
C THR A 242 10.42 -6.90 12.26
N ALA A 243 9.71 -7.82 11.59
CA ALA A 243 10.04 -8.23 10.23
C ALA A 243 10.01 -7.05 9.23
N LEU A 244 9.08 -6.11 9.41
CA LEU A 244 8.99 -4.90 8.61
C LEU A 244 10.21 -3.98 8.78
N CYS A 245 10.68 -3.79 10.02
CA CYS A 245 11.88 -3.01 10.31
C CYS A 245 13.15 -3.65 9.70
N GLU A 246 13.27 -4.96 9.74
CA GLU A 246 14.37 -5.71 9.14
C GLU A 246 14.35 -5.58 7.61
N ALA A 247 13.21 -5.79 6.99
CA ALA A 247 13.05 -5.62 5.54
C ALA A 247 13.35 -4.19 5.11
N ARG A 248 12.86 -3.17 5.85
CA ARG A 248 13.20 -1.77 5.57
C ARG A 248 14.71 -1.55 5.51
N ARG A 249 15.47 -2.01 6.53
CA ARG A 249 16.93 -1.84 6.57
C ARG A 249 17.64 -2.54 5.41
N LYS A 250 17.07 -3.65 4.92
CA LYS A 250 17.64 -4.42 3.82
C LYS A 250 17.38 -3.78 2.45
N PHE A 251 16.20 -3.21 2.23
CA PHE A 251 15.75 -2.77 0.91
C PHE A 251 15.80 -1.26 0.69
N LEU A 252 15.66 -0.48 1.75
CA LEU A 252 15.63 0.98 1.68
C LEU A 252 16.89 1.52 2.39
N LYS A 253 17.95 1.64 1.61
CA LYS A 253 19.22 2.24 2.05
C LYS A 253 19.22 3.74 1.80
#